data_3924e123dfd3a021b6475bd4ced979f8
#
_entry.id   3924e123dfd3a021b6475bd4ced979f8
#
_cell.length_a   1.000
_cell.length_b   1.000
_cell.length_c   1.000
_cell.angle_alpha   90.00
_cell.angle_beta   90.00
_cell.angle_gamma   90.00
#
_symmetry.space_group_name_H-M   'P 1'
#
loop_
_entity.id
_entity.type
_entity.pdbx_description
1 polymer ?
#
loop_
_entity_poly.entity_id
_entity_poly.type
_entity_poly.pdbx_seq_one_letter_code
_entity_poly.pdbx_strand_id
1 'polypeptide(L)'
;MGRQRLIIVCGVPGSGKSTFALRVIDRWGAVSFASETFAEELGAAARSASGDLTKHAIVHAYSAMGAAVAAALATSELVLAVGSFRAEEQRRRFRDIAKGAGANVTTIRIVCPAGTAAERVRSRMAHGERGPTERAIKGIDAELSRASDIDAVLTNDTSIEYFHRRADTMVEFLVRGSGHDPVIQSG
;
A
#
# COMPACT_ATOMS: atom_id res chain seq x y z
N MET A 1 4.33 -26.59 -2.85
CA MET A 1 4.57 -25.38 -2.05
C MET A 1 4.20 -24.19 -2.92
N GLY A 2 3.26 -23.35 -2.49
CA GLY A 2 2.90 -22.11 -3.17
C GLY A 2 4.12 -21.18 -3.21
N ARG A 3 4.30 -20.46 -4.32
CA ARG A 3 5.39 -19.48 -4.46
C ARG A 3 5.06 -18.26 -3.60
N GLN A 4 5.97 -17.82 -2.72
CA GLN A 4 5.81 -16.61 -1.91
C GLN A 4 5.39 -15.42 -2.77
N ARG A 5 4.60 -14.52 -2.19
CA ARG A 5 4.06 -13.37 -2.89
C ARG A 5 4.18 -12.10 -2.06
N LEU A 6 4.66 -11.05 -2.69
CA LEU A 6 4.64 -9.69 -2.16
C LEU A 6 3.58 -8.87 -2.90
N ILE A 7 2.68 -8.23 -2.16
CA ILE A 7 1.81 -7.18 -2.71
C ILE A 7 2.29 -5.83 -2.17
N ILE A 8 2.73 -4.96 -3.06
CA ILE A 8 3.04 -3.57 -2.76
C ILE A 8 1.73 -2.78 -2.88
N VAL A 9 1.25 -2.23 -1.77
CA VAL A 9 0.00 -1.46 -1.71
C VAL A 9 0.34 0.02 -1.64
N CYS A 10 0.14 0.72 -2.74
CA CYS A 10 0.44 2.16 -2.83
C CYS A 10 -0.84 3.01 -2.95
N GLY A 11 -0.71 4.30 -2.67
CA GLY A 11 -1.82 5.27 -2.76
C GLY A 11 -1.67 6.40 -1.76
N VAL A 12 -2.49 7.43 -1.94
CA VAL A 12 -2.47 8.60 -1.05
C VAL A 12 -2.96 8.24 0.36
N PRO A 13 -2.54 8.96 1.41
CA PRO A 13 -3.17 8.90 2.73
C PRO A 13 -4.68 9.10 2.62
N GLY A 14 -5.47 8.26 3.30
CA GLY A 14 -6.94 8.30 3.22
C GLY A 14 -7.56 7.51 2.07
N SER A 15 -6.78 6.91 1.14
CA SER A 15 -7.32 6.15 0.01
C SER A 15 -7.96 4.80 0.38
N GLY A 16 -7.66 4.24 1.57
CA GLY A 16 -8.18 2.95 2.00
C GLY A 16 -7.18 1.80 1.99
N LYS A 17 -5.87 2.09 1.90
CA LYS A 17 -4.80 1.08 1.95
C LYS A 17 -4.87 0.19 3.19
N SER A 18 -5.07 0.79 4.36
CA SER A 18 -5.18 0.04 5.63
C SER A 18 -6.43 -0.85 5.65
N THR A 19 -7.54 -0.37 5.11
CA THR A 19 -8.77 -1.17 4.96
C THR A 19 -8.55 -2.38 4.06
N PHE A 20 -7.86 -2.18 2.93
CA PHE A 20 -7.46 -3.28 2.05
C PHE A 20 -6.55 -4.27 2.79
N ALA A 21 -5.51 -3.78 3.46
CA ALA A 21 -4.56 -4.64 4.18
C ALA A 21 -5.24 -5.47 5.26
N LEU A 22 -6.09 -4.86 6.10
CA LEU A 22 -6.85 -5.57 7.14
C LEU A 22 -7.74 -6.67 6.53
N ARG A 23 -8.40 -6.38 5.40
CA ARG A 23 -9.21 -7.39 4.70
C ARG A 23 -8.39 -8.57 4.22
N VAL A 24 -7.19 -8.31 3.69
CA VAL A 24 -6.29 -9.36 3.19
C VAL A 24 -5.68 -10.16 4.33
N ILE A 25 -5.33 -9.53 5.46
CA ILE A 25 -4.88 -10.22 6.67
C ILE A 25 -5.95 -11.18 7.17
N ASP A 26 -7.17 -10.68 7.34
CA ASP A 26 -8.30 -11.45 7.89
C ASP A 26 -8.64 -12.67 7.02
N ARG A 27 -8.67 -12.50 5.71
CA ARG A 27 -9.15 -13.54 4.79
C ARG A 27 -8.07 -14.52 4.32
N TRP A 28 -6.83 -14.08 4.18
CA TRP A 28 -5.73 -14.88 3.62
C TRP A 28 -4.55 -15.09 4.57
N GLY A 29 -4.62 -14.60 5.80
CA GLY A 29 -3.54 -14.75 6.77
C GLY A 29 -2.25 -14.04 6.36
N ALA A 30 -2.35 -12.94 5.59
CA ALA A 30 -1.18 -12.21 5.14
C ALA A 30 -0.45 -11.52 6.30
N VAL A 31 0.87 -11.41 6.17
CA VAL A 31 1.69 -10.55 7.04
C VAL A 31 1.81 -9.18 6.40
N SER A 32 1.55 -8.11 7.15
CA SER A 32 1.52 -6.75 6.62
C SER A 32 2.45 -5.81 7.37
N PHE A 33 3.15 -4.98 6.61
CA PHE A 33 4.04 -3.93 7.10
C PHE A 33 3.63 -2.58 6.52
N ALA A 34 3.37 -1.60 7.40
CA ALA A 34 3.00 -0.25 6.99
C ALA A 34 4.16 0.73 7.21
N SER A 35 4.49 1.53 6.19
CA SER A 35 5.59 2.51 6.29
C SER A 35 5.39 3.54 7.39
N GLU A 36 4.14 3.88 7.74
CA GLU A 36 3.84 4.80 8.85
C GLU A 36 4.29 4.26 10.20
N THR A 37 4.11 2.96 10.47
CA THR A 37 4.56 2.32 11.72
C THR A 37 6.06 2.51 11.92
N PHE A 38 6.87 2.25 10.89
CA PHE A 38 8.32 2.43 10.96
C PHE A 38 8.74 3.91 11.02
N ALA A 39 7.97 4.81 10.42
CA ALA A 39 8.24 6.24 10.56
C ALA A 39 7.98 6.74 11.98
N GLU A 40 6.97 6.22 12.66
CA GLU A 40 6.60 6.58 14.02
C GLU A 40 7.65 6.15 15.06
N GLU A 41 8.50 5.17 14.76
CA GLU A 41 9.65 4.79 15.61
C GLU A 41 10.60 5.96 15.88
N LEU A 42 10.65 6.95 14.98
CA LEU A 42 11.44 8.17 15.16
C LEU A 42 10.75 9.21 16.07
N GLY A 43 9.55 8.94 16.56
CA GLY A 43 8.80 9.84 17.46
C GLY A 43 8.59 11.23 16.87
N ALA A 44 8.92 12.26 17.65
CA ALA A 44 8.74 13.67 17.24
C ALA A 44 9.57 14.05 15.99
N ALA A 45 10.73 13.39 15.76
CA ALA A 45 11.60 13.66 14.63
C ALA A 45 11.03 13.13 13.29
N ALA A 46 9.98 12.30 13.34
CA ALA A 46 9.37 11.76 12.13
C ALA A 46 8.69 12.82 11.27
N ARG A 47 8.20 13.90 11.88
CA ARG A 47 7.36 14.89 11.19
C ARG A 47 7.93 16.30 11.29
N SER A 48 7.71 17.08 10.24
CA SER A 48 7.97 18.52 10.20
C SER A 48 6.92 19.30 11.02
N ALA A 49 7.14 20.59 11.20
CA ALA A 49 6.18 21.49 11.85
C ALA A 49 4.81 21.52 11.12
N SER A 50 4.76 21.25 9.82
CA SER A 50 3.52 21.15 9.04
C SER A 50 2.78 19.81 9.21
N GLY A 51 3.37 18.83 9.92
CA GLY A 51 2.80 17.49 10.11
C GLY A 51 3.18 16.47 9.04
N ASP A 52 3.85 16.88 7.96
CA ASP A 52 4.33 15.97 6.91
C ASP A 52 5.54 15.17 7.39
N LEU A 53 5.68 13.92 6.93
CA LEU A 53 6.86 13.11 7.21
C LEU A 53 8.12 13.78 6.66
N THR A 54 9.17 13.82 7.49
CA THR A 54 10.48 14.31 7.06
C THR A 54 11.11 13.37 6.05
N LYS A 55 12.03 13.88 5.20
CA LYS A 55 12.77 13.06 4.26
C LYS A 55 13.53 11.93 4.98
N HIS A 56 14.09 12.22 6.15
CA HIS A 56 14.79 11.24 6.98
C HIS A 56 13.83 10.12 7.44
N ALA A 57 12.65 10.47 7.95
CA ALA A 57 11.65 9.50 8.38
C ALA A 57 11.16 8.61 7.23
N ILE A 58 10.99 9.17 6.05
CA ILE A 58 10.62 8.40 4.86
C ILE A 58 11.71 7.38 4.50
N VAL A 59 12.98 7.81 4.45
CA VAL A 59 14.11 6.92 4.14
C VAL A 59 14.23 5.80 5.18
N HIS A 60 14.17 6.15 6.48
CA HIS A 60 14.20 5.18 7.58
C HIS A 60 13.05 4.18 7.45
N ALA A 61 11.81 4.64 7.32
CA ALA A 61 10.63 3.80 7.24
C ALA A 61 10.70 2.77 6.11
N TYR A 62 11.05 3.20 4.90
CA TYR A 62 11.17 2.28 3.77
C TYR A 62 12.36 1.33 3.88
N SER A 63 13.44 1.75 4.56
CA SER A 63 14.58 0.88 4.83
C SER A 63 14.25 -0.22 5.82
N ALA A 64 13.69 0.14 6.98
CA ALA A 64 13.28 -0.79 8.04
C ALA A 64 12.17 -1.74 7.55
N MET A 65 11.15 -1.19 6.90
CA MET A 65 10.07 -1.99 6.30
C MET A 65 10.60 -2.98 5.25
N GLY A 66 11.59 -2.58 4.44
CA GLY A 66 12.20 -3.48 3.46
C GLY A 66 12.90 -4.68 4.09
N ALA A 67 13.61 -4.47 5.22
CA ALA A 67 14.23 -5.54 5.99
C ALA A 67 13.18 -6.49 6.59
N ALA A 68 12.10 -5.95 7.15
CA ALA A 68 11.00 -6.73 7.71
C ALA A 68 10.28 -7.57 6.62
N VAL A 69 10.03 -6.98 5.46
CA VAL A 69 9.43 -7.68 4.30
C VAL A 69 10.33 -8.82 3.83
N ALA A 70 11.65 -8.59 3.71
CA ALA A 70 12.60 -9.61 3.30
C ALA A 70 12.59 -10.81 4.27
N ALA A 71 12.56 -10.55 5.58
CA ALA A 71 12.49 -11.59 6.60
C ALA A 71 11.15 -12.36 6.53
N ALA A 72 10.04 -11.66 6.36
CA ALA A 72 8.72 -12.28 6.28
C ALA A 72 8.54 -13.16 5.04
N LEU A 73 9.13 -12.78 3.90
CA LEU A 73 9.07 -13.59 2.68
C LEU A 73 9.76 -14.96 2.84
N ALA A 74 10.62 -15.14 3.83
CA ALA A 74 11.22 -16.44 4.11
C ALA A 74 10.26 -17.44 4.77
N THR A 75 9.20 -16.96 5.44
CA THR A 75 8.32 -17.77 6.29
C THR A 75 6.83 -17.65 5.96
N SER A 76 6.44 -16.64 5.17
CA SER A 76 5.03 -16.33 4.89
C SER A 76 4.75 -16.45 3.39
N GLU A 77 3.61 -17.04 3.04
CA GLU A 77 3.19 -17.18 1.64
C GLU A 77 2.71 -15.85 1.03
N LEU A 78 2.13 -14.98 1.86
CA LEU A 78 1.60 -13.68 1.42
C LEU A 78 2.05 -12.56 2.34
N VAL A 79 2.77 -11.58 1.78
CA VAL A 79 3.28 -10.42 2.48
C VAL A 79 2.77 -9.15 1.82
N LEU A 80 2.34 -8.18 2.62
CA LEU A 80 1.92 -6.86 2.17
C LEU A 80 2.94 -5.81 2.62
N ALA A 81 3.36 -4.96 1.69
CA ALA A 81 4.10 -3.73 1.97
C ALA A 81 3.18 -2.54 1.69
N VAL A 82 2.74 -1.83 2.72
CA VAL A 82 1.74 -0.79 2.65
C VAL A 82 2.36 0.59 2.86
N GLY A 83 2.14 1.51 1.95
CA GLY A 83 2.68 2.87 2.05
C GLY A 83 2.22 3.78 0.93
N SER A 84 2.71 5.01 0.88
CA SER A 84 2.43 5.86 -0.28
C SER A 84 3.15 5.35 -1.52
N PHE A 85 4.36 4.84 -1.38
CA PHE A 85 5.19 4.33 -2.48
C PHE A 85 5.21 5.26 -3.70
N ARG A 86 5.26 6.57 -3.43
CA ARG A 86 5.13 7.60 -4.48
C ARG A 86 6.28 7.58 -5.48
N ALA A 87 7.51 7.33 -5.01
CA ALA A 87 8.69 7.29 -5.86
C ALA A 87 8.88 5.89 -6.48
N GLU A 88 9.22 5.84 -7.75
CA GLU A 88 9.55 4.60 -8.46
C GLU A 88 10.65 3.80 -7.77
N GLU A 89 11.69 4.49 -7.27
CA GLU A 89 12.80 3.85 -6.57
C GLU A 89 12.36 3.07 -5.33
N GLN A 90 11.34 3.58 -4.59
CA GLN A 90 10.76 2.85 -3.47
C GLN A 90 10.13 1.54 -3.95
N ARG A 91 9.33 1.57 -5.01
CA ARG A 91 8.67 0.39 -5.57
C ARG A 91 9.67 -0.59 -6.17
N ARG A 92 10.68 -0.10 -6.89
CA ARG A 92 11.77 -0.90 -7.45
C ARG A 92 12.50 -1.67 -6.35
N ARG A 93 12.90 -1.00 -5.26
CA ARG A 93 13.58 -1.64 -4.13
C ARG A 93 12.79 -2.84 -3.59
N PHE A 94 11.48 -2.73 -3.44
CA PHE A 94 10.65 -3.83 -2.94
C PHE A 94 10.47 -4.95 -3.98
N ARG A 95 10.45 -4.62 -5.26
CA ARG A 95 10.52 -5.61 -6.33
C ARG A 95 11.83 -6.39 -6.33
N ASP A 96 12.93 -5.69 -6.08
CA ASP A 96 14.25 -6.33 -5.96
C ASP A 96 14.32 -7.27 -4.73
N ILE A 97 13.73 -6.86 -3.59
CA ILE A 97 13.59 -7.73 -2.41
C ILE A 97 12.80 -9.00 -2.75
N ALA A 98 11.65 -8.85 -3.39
CA ALA A 98 10.84 -10.00 -3.80
C ALA A 98 11.59 -10.93 -4.78
N LYS A 99 12.28 -10.35 -5.76
CA LYS A 99 13.11 -11.09 -6.71
C LYS A 99 14.23 -11.86 -5.99
N GLY A 100 14.91 -11.24 -5.05
CA GLY A 100 15.96 -11.88 -4.23
C GLY A 100 15.43 -13.05 -3.39
N ALA A 101 14.18 -12.98 -2.94
CA ALA A 101 13.48 -14.03 -2.22
C ALA A 101 12.83 -15.10 -3.14
N GLY A 102 12.91 -14.95 -4.46
CA GLY A 102 12.21 -15.83 -5.41
C GLY A 102 10.68 -15.69 -5.37
N ALA A 103 10.16 -14.61 -4.79
CA ALA A 103 8.74 -14.35 -4.64
C ALA A 103 8.15 -13.64 -5.87
N ASN A 104 6.87 -13.90 -6.14
CA ASN A 104 6.11 -13.08 -7.08
C ASN A 104 5.81 -11.71 -6.45
N VAL A 105 5.80 -10.66 -7.26
CA VAL A 105 5.48 -9.31 -6.78
C VAL A 105 4.38 -8.68 -7.64
N THR A 106 3.47 -7.96 -6.99
CA THR A 106 2.44 -7.16 -7.67
C THR A 106 2.29 -5.83 -6.96
N THR A 107 2.27 -4.74 -7.70
CA THR A 107 2.03 -3.39 -7.17
C THR A 107 0.59 -2.98 -7.44
N ILE A 108 -0.19 -2.75 -6.38
CA ILE A 108 -1.58 -2.32 -6.44
C ILE A 108 -1.68 -0.87 -5.96
N ARG A 109 -2.27 0.00 -6.78
CA ARG A 109 -2.62 1.35 -6.36
C ARG A 109 -4.07 1.39 -5.88
N ILE A 110 -4.28 1.84 -4.63
CA ILE A 110 -5.61 2.13 -4.11
C ILE A 110 -5.92 3.60 -4.39
N VAL A 111 -6.99 3.84 -5.14
CA VAL A 111 -7.46 5.20 -5.48
C VAL A 111 -8.84 5.47 -4.88
N CYS A 112 -9.13 6.71 -4.57
CA CYS A 112 -10.46 7.18 -4.21
C CYS A 112 -10.65 8.61 -4.77
N PRO A 113 -11.88 9.14 -4.83
CA PRO A 113 -12.12 10.52 -5.26
C PRO A 113 -11.26 11.50 -4.46
N ALA A 114 -10.67 12.49 -5.15
CA ALA A 114 -9.65 13.38 -4.59
C ALA A 114 -10.09 14.11 -3.30
N GLY A 115 -11.37 14.52 -3.23
CA GLY A 115 -11.93 15.14 -2.02
C GLY A 115 -12.05 14.18 -0.84
N THR A 116 -12.40 12.92 -1.11
CA THR A 116 -12.63 11.89 -0.09
C THR A 116 -11.38 11.56 0.71
N ALA A 117 -10.22 11.46 0.06
CA ALA A 117 -8.96 11.19 0.75
C ALA A 117 -8.61 12.31 1.73
N ALA A 118 -8.70 13.57 1.29
CA ALA A 118 -8.40 14.74 2.12
C ALA A 118 -9.39 14.87 3.29
N GLU A 119 -10.67 14.59 3.07
CA GLU A 119 -11.70 14.62 4.10
C GLU A 119 -11.45 13.55 5.18
N ARG A 120 -11.16 12.31 4.79
CA ARG A 120 -10.82 11.23 5.72
C ARG A 120 -9.57 11.56 6.56
N VAL A 121 -8.55 12.19 5.96
CA VAL A 121 -7.37 12.63 6.69
C VAL A 121 -7.73 13.75 7.68
N ARG A 122 -8.50 14.77 7.25
CA ARG A 122 -8.96 15.85 8.14
C ARG A 122 -9.78 15.32 9.32
N SER A 123 -10.70 14.38 9.08
CA SER A 123 -11.49 13.75 10.12
C SER A 123 -10.61 13.07 11.17
N ARG A 124 -9.61 12.30 10.77
CA ARG A 124 -8.65 11.66 11.69
C ARG A 124 -7.84 12.68 12.48
N MET A 125 -7.38 13.75 11.83
CA MET A 125 -6.64 14.83 12.50
C MET A 125 -7.50 15.55 13.54
N ALA A 126 -8.80 15.72 13.30
CA ALA A 126 -9.74 16.29 14.27
C ALA A 126 -9.90 15.41 15.53
N HIS A 127 -9.60 14.11 15.43
CA HIS A 127 -9.58 13.17 16.57
C HIS A 127 -8.17 12.97 17.16
N GLY A 128 -7.24 13.88 16.89
CA GLY A 128 -5.90 13.90 17.48
C GLY A 128 -4.83 13.11 16.75
N GLU A 129 -5.15 12.47 15.62
CA GLU A 129 -4.12 11.85 14.79
C GLU A 129 -3.29 12.91 14.06
N ARG A 130 -2.02 12.58 13.81
CA ARG A 130 -1.16 13.39 12.94
C ARG A 130 -1.30 12.92 11.51
N GLY A 131 -1.39 13.84 10.56
CA GLY A 131 -1.57 13.52 9.14
C GLY A 131 -0.84 14.49 8.22
N PRO A 132 -0.69 14.11 6.94
CA PRO A 132 -0.07 14.95 5.94
C PRO A 132 -0.99 16.12 5.56
N THR A 133 -0.38 17.18 5.06
CA THR A 133 -1.10 18.32 4.49
C THR A 133 -1.83 17.92 3.20
N GLU A 134 -2.86 18.66 2.84
CA GLU A 134 -3.57 18.46 1.56
C GLU A 134 -2.65 18.62 0.35
N ARG A 135 -1.66 19.54 0.44
CA ARG A 135 -0.64 19.72 -0.59
C ARG A 135 0.22 18.45 -0.78
N ALA A 136 0.60 17.79 0.34
CA ALA A 136 1.36 16.54 0.28
C ALA A 136 0.52 15.43 -0.35
N ILE A 137 -0.77 15.32 -0.01
CA ILE A 137 -1.69 14.35 -0.62
C ILE A 137 -1.79 14.55 -2.14
N LYS A 138 -2.02 15.78 -2.60
CA LYS A 138 -2.07 16.11 -4.04
C LYS A 138 -0.74 15.81 -4.76
N GLY A 139 0.39 16.09 -4.11
CA GLY A 139 1.72 15.78 -4.65
C GLY A 139 1.93 14.28 -4.86
N ILE A 140 1.58 13.47 -3.86
CA ILE A 140 1.67 12.00 -3.93
C ILE A 140 0.76 11.46 -5.04
N ASP A 141 -0.47 11.97 -5.14
CA ASP A 141 -1.41 11.52 -6.17
C ASP A 141 -0.91 11.83 -7.59
N ALA A 142 -0.36 13.02 -7.80
CA ALA A 142 0.21 13.43 -9.07
C ALA A 142 1.42 12.57 -9.48
N GLU A 143 2.29 12.18 -8.54
CA GLU A 143 3.42 11.29 -8.80
C GLU A 143 2.94 9.88 -9.16
N LEU A 144 2.00 9.32 -8.39
CA LEU A 144 1.44 7.98 -8.64
C LEU A 144 0.62 7.91 -9.93
N SER A 145 0.00 9.01 -10.36
CA SER A 145 -0.78 9.05 -11.61
C SER A 145 0.11 8.97 -12.86
N ARG A 146 1.40 9.25 -12.73
CA ARG A 146 2.39 9.14 -13.82
C ARG A 146 3.19 7.85 -13.77
N ALA A 147 2.99 7.04 -12.71
CA ALA A 147 3.76 5.81 -12.53
C ALA A 147 3.32 4.75 -13.57
N SER A 148 4.27 4.22 -14.32
CA SER A 148 4.06 3.16 -15.31
C SER A 148 4.29 1.75 -14.77
N ASP A 149 4.79 1.64 -13.55
CA ASP A 149 5.16 0.39 -12.89
C ASP A 149 4.13 -0.08 -11.84
N ILE A 150 2.86 0.31 -12.02
CA ILE A 150 1.71 -0.14 -11.23
C ILE A 150 1.00 -1.23 -12.02
N ASP A 151 0.88 -2.42 -11.43
CA ASP A 151 0.34 -3.60 -12.10
C ASP A 151 -1.20 -3.61 -12.07
N ALA A 152 -1.83 -3.04 -11.04
CA ALA A 152 -3.28 -2.97 -10.90
C ALA A 152 -3.74 -1.73 -10.13
N VAL A 153 -4.97 -1.30 -10.41
CA VAL A 153 -5.63 -0.20 -9.70
C VAL A 153 -6.93 -0.71 -9.08
N LEU A 154 -7.10 -0.44 -7.79
CA LEU A 154 -8.34 -0.74 -7.07
C LEU A 154 -8.98 0.56 -6.58
N THR A 155 -10.20 0.83 -7.03
CA THR A 155 -10.94 2.04 -6.69
C THR A 155 -11.76 1.84 -5.43
N ASN A 156 -11.67 2.80 -4.50
CA ASN A 156 -12.43 2.86 -3.25
C ASN A 156 -13.34 4.10 -3.27
N ASP A 157 -14.37 4.03 -4.10
CA ASP A 157 -15.34 5.11 -4.40
C ASP A 157 -16.78 4.76 -4.03
N THR A 158 -16.99 3.58 -3.45
CA THR A 158 -18.31 3.03 -3.14
C THR A 158 -18.41 2.58 -1.69
N SER A 159 -19.37 1.72 -1.37
CA SER A 159 -19.52 1.16 -0.02
C SER A 159 -18.33 0.26 0.36
N ILE A 160 -18.11 0.11 1.66
CA ILE A 160 -17.03 -0.73 2.20
C ILE A 160 -17.19 -2.19 1.76
N GLU A 161 -18.43 -2.69 1.67
CA GLU A 161 -18.73 -4.07 1.26
C GLU A 161 -18.35 -4.30 -0.19
N TYR A 162 -18.61 -3.32 -1.06
CA TYR A 162 -18.23 -3.40 -2.47
C TYR A 162 -16.72 -3.32 -2.66
N PHE A 163 -16.07 -2.43 -1.91
CA PHE A 163 -14.60 -2.35 -1.90
C PHE A 163 -13.97 -3.67 -1.44
N HIS A 164 -14.50 -4.28 -0.36
CA HIS A 164 -14.03 -5.58 0.12
C HIS A 164 -14.21 -6.69 -0.92
N ARG A 165 -15.36 -6.78 -1.61
CA ARG A 165 -15.57 -7.77 -2.68
C ARG A 165 -14.54 -7.62 -3.80
N ARG A 166 -14.27 -6.40 -4.25
CA ARG A 166 -13.26 -6.14 -5.29
C ARG A 166 -11.84 -6.49 -4.82
N ALA A 167 -11.52 -6.17 -3.58
CA ALA A 167 -10.25 -6.56 -2.95
C ALA A 167 -10.11 -8.10 -2.92
N ASP A 168 -11.16 -8.79 -2.49
CA ASP A 168 -11.21 -10.25 -2.43
C ASP A 168 -10.98 -10.87 -3.82
N THR A 169 -11.70 -10.43 -4.83
CA THR A 169 -11.54 -10.92 -6.21
C THR A 169 -10.12 -10.70 -6.73
N MET A 170 -9.56 -9.51 -6.48
CA MET A 170 -8.21 -9.19 -6.92
C MET A 170 -7.16 -10.08 -6.23
N VAL A 171 -7.24 -10.25 -4.93
CA VAL A 171 -6.27 -11.07 -4.18
C VAL A 171 -6.44 -12.55 -4.53
N GLU A 172 -7.67 -13.04 -4.69
CA GLU A 172 -7.94 -14.40 -5.11
C GLU A 172 -7.30 -14.72 -6.48
N PHE A 173 -7.44 -13.83 -7.45
CA PHE A 173 -6.76 -13.95 -8.75
C PHE A 173 -5.24 -13.99 -8.59
N LEU A 174 -4.68 -13.12 -7.76
CA LEU A 174 -3.24 -13.09 -7.52
C LEU A 174 -2.73 -14.36 -6.82
N VAL A 175 -3.46 -14.87 -5.83
CA VAL A 175 -3.03 -16.02 -5.01
C VAL A 175 -3.19 -17.34 -5.77
N ARG A 176 -4.29 -17.54 -6.49
CA ARG A 176 -4.55 -18.79 -7.23
C ARG A 176 -3.73 -18.95 -8.50
N GLY A 177 -3.15 -17.85 -9.01
CA GLY A 177 -2.42 -17.82 -10.29
C GLY A 177 -3.37 -17.88 -11.49
N SER A 178 -2.92 -17.39 -12.64
CA SER A 178 -3.69 -17.30 -13.90
C SER A 178 -3.92 -18.70 -14.52
N GLY A 179 -4.77 -19.49 -13.88
CA GLY A 179 -5.21 -20.77 -14.43
C GLY A 179 -6.44 -20.65 -15.34
N HIS A 180 -7.10 -19.49 -15.33
CA HIS A 180 -8.20 -19.15 -16.26
C HIS A 180 -8.21 -17.64 -16.46
N ASP A 181 -8.05 -17.18 -17.68
CA ASP A 181 -8.34 -15.81 -18.07
C ASP A 181 -9.83 -15.54 -17.81
N PRO A 182 -10.20 -14.65 -16.89
CA PRO A 182 -11.56 -14.14 -16.86
C PRO A 182 -11.66 -13.15 -18.03
N VAL A 183 -12.39 -13.53 -19.07
CA VAL A 183 -12.88 -12.60 -20.09
C VAL A 183 -13.66 -11.51 -19.35
N ILE A 184 -13.04 -10.36 -19.12
CA ILE A 184 -13.74 -9.16 -18.67
C ILE A 184 -14.54 -8.67 -19.87
N GLN A 185 -15.79 -9.11 -19.96
CA GLN A 185 -16.76 -8.50 -20.85
C GLN A 185 -17.08 -7.12 -20.29
N SER A 186 -16.58 -6.12 -21.02
CA SER A 186 -17.02 -4.72 -20.89
C SER A 186 -18.49 -4.63 -21.31
N GLY A 187 -19.36 -4.38 -20.36
CA GLY A 187 -20.75 -3.97 -20.53
C GLY A 187 -20.94 -2.59 -19.91
#